data_3bc3056262139b5863a0060f59b1eea9
#
_entry.id   3bc3056262139b5863a0060f59b1eea9
#
_cell.length_a   1.000
_cell.length_b   1.000
_cell.length_c   1.000
_cell.angle_alpha   90.00
_cell.angle_beta   90.00
_cell.angle_gamma   90.00
#
_symmetry.space_group_name_H-M   'P 1'
#
loop_
_entity.id
_entity.type
_entity.pdbx_description
1 polymer ?
#
loop_
_entity_poly.entity_id
_entity_poly.type
_entity_poly.pdbx_seq_one_letter_code
_entity_poly.pdbx_strand_id
1 'polypeptide(L)'
;MLQYRCALKALESRLEILNEEFSLQHDRNPIESMKSRLKSPSSIMNKMQKRGLPLDFPTMQANIMDVAGVRVICSFEEDVFFLAKCLKDQSDIEIITEKDYISHPKPNGYRSLHLTIRLPVFFAEKEIHVPVEIQLRTIAMDFWASLEHTIRYKKNLPINTEIETELKECADSSREWDGKMEHLLHLLSLIHI
;
A
#
# COMPACT_ATOMS: atom_id res chain seq x y z
N MET A 1 13.80 1.13 16.21
CA MET A 1 12.32 1.11 16.04
C MET A 1 11.67 2.49 16.15
N LEU A 2 12.18 3.42 16.99
CA LEU A 2 11.60 4.77 17.14
C LEU A 2 11.52 5.53 15.79
N GLN A 3 12.61 5.56 15.02
CA GLN A 3 12.66 6.24 13.72
C GLN A 3 11.54 5.79 12.76
N TYR A 4 11.25 4.50 12.70
CA TYR A 4 10.19 3.95 11.85
C TYR A 4 8.78 4.36 12.33
N ARG A 5 8.55 4.47 13.65
CA ARG A 5 7.29 5.01 14.18
C ARG A 5 7.12 6.49 13.85
N CYS A 6 8.20 7.26 13.94
CA CYS A 6 8.17 8.67 13.57
C CYS A 6 7.92 8.85 12.07
N ALA A 7 8.53 8.01 11.23
CA ALA A 7 8.29 8.00 9.79
C ALA A 7 6.83 7.68 9.44
N LEU A 8 6.22 6.70 10.12
CA LEU A 8 4.80 6.40 9.93
C LEU A 8 3.92 7.60 10.25
N LYS A 9 4.13 8.24 11.41
CA LYS A 9 3.36 9.43 11.80
C LYS A 9 3.53 10.58 10.80
N ALA A 10 4.77 10.83 10.33
CA ALA A 10 5.02 11.87 9.34
C ALA A 10 4.31 11.57 8.01
N LEU A 11 4.29 10.31 7.57
CA LEU A 11 3.60 9.91 6.35
C LEU A 11 2.08 9.95 6.50
N GLU A 12 1.54 9.46 7.63
CA GLU A 12 0.10 9.52 7.93
C GLU A 12 -0.41 10.97 7.90
N SER A 13 0.29 11.89 8.55
CA SER A 13 -0.08 13.31 8.54
C SER A 13 -0.06 13.92 7.12
N ARG A 14 0.90 13.53 6.28
CA ARG A 14 0.93 13.98 4.87
C ARG A 14 -0.25 13.46 4.07
N LEU A 15 -0.60 12.20 4.25
CA LEU A 15 -1.74 11.59 3.58
C LEU A 15 -3.07 12.20 4.04
N GLU A 16 -3.20 12.54 5.34
CA GLU A 16 -4.35 13.26 5.88
C GLU A 16 -4.49 14.65 5.25
N ILE A 17 -3.39 15.41 5.15
CA ILE A 17 -3.38 16.72 4.49
C ILE A 17 -3.82 16.61 3.02
N LEU A 18 -3.27 15.64 2.27
CA LEU A 18 -3.67 15.42 0.88
C LEU A 18 -5.14 15.04 0.76
N ASN A 19 -5.66 14.25 1.68
CA ASN A 19 -7.08 13.86 1.71
C ASN A 19 -7.99 15.05 1.98
N GLU A 20 -7.64 15.93 2.92
CA GLU A 20 -8.37 17.16 3.23
C GLU A 20 -8.33 18.14 2.05
N GLU A 21 -7.17 18.37 1.45
CA GLU A 21 -7.01 19.24 0.28
C GLU A 21 -7.87 18.76 -0.89
N PHE A 22 -7.83 17.45 -1.19
CA PHE A 22 -8.63 16.87 -2.26
C PHE A 22 -10.13 17.01 -2.01
N SER A 23 -10.58 16.79 -0.77
CA SER A 23 -12.01 16.89 -0.43
C SER A 23 -12.56 18.29 -0.63
N LEU A 24 -11.75 19.32 -0.40
CA LEU A 24 -12.13 20.71 -0.65
C LEU A 24 -12.28 21.05 -2.14
N GLN A 25 -11.54 20.34 -3.01
CA GLN A 25 -11.53 20.58 -4.44
C GLN A 25 -12.59 19.75 -5.19
N HIS A 26 -12.92 18.56 -4.71
CA HIS A 26 -13.71 17.57 -5.43
C HIS A 26 -14.97 17.09 -4.69
N ASP A 27 -15.30 17.68 -3.53
CA ASP A 27 -16.46 17.31 -2.69
C ASP A 27 -16.53 15.80 -2.34
N ARG A 28 -15.37 15.13 -2.32
CA ARG A 28 -15.20 13.73 -1.91
C ARG A 28 -13.81 13.45 -1.37
N ASN A 29 -13.68 12.41 -0.57
CA ASN A 29 -12.38 11.95 -0.06
C ASN A 29 -11.83 10.84 -0.94
N PRO A 30 -10.57 10.94 -1.41
CA PRO A 30 -9.92 9.85 -2.13
C PRO A 30 -9.53 8.69 -1.20
N ILE A 31 -9.28 8.97 0.08
CA ILE A 31 -8.87 7.98 1.07
C ILE A 31 -10.07 7.56 1.92
N GLU A 32 -10.44 6.30 1.82
CA GLU A 32 -11.47 5.66 2.65
C GLU A 32 -10.91 5.27 4.02
N SER A 33 -9.73 4.69 4.07
CA SER A 33 -9.07 4.33 5.32
C SER A 33 -7.57 4.15 5.17
N MET A 34 -6.86 4.30 6.29
CA MET A 34 -5.42 4.04 6.39
C MET A 34 -5.13 3.08 7.54
N LYS A 35 -4.18 2.18 7.35
CA LYS A 35 -3.66 1.29 8.40
C LYS A 35 -2.15 1.23 8.33
N SER A 36 -1.49 1.67 9.38
CA SER A 36 -0.05 1.55 9.52
C SER A 36 0.34 0.34 10.36
N ARG A 37 1.52 -0.17 10.12
CA ARG A 37 2.11 -1.23 10.93
C ARG A 37 3.62 -1.13 10.96
N LEU A 38 4.19 -1.52 12.10
CA LEU A 38 5.59 -1.88 12.19
C LEU A 38 5.72 -3.42 12.13
N LYS A 39 6.65 -3.88 11.31
CA LYS A 39 6.99 -5.31 11.27
C LYS A 39 7.60 -5.72 12.62
N SER A 40 7.11 -6.84 13.18
CA SER A 40 7.65 -7.36 14.43
C SER A 40 9.12 -7.75 14.30
N PRO A 41 9.91 -7.68 15.38
CA PRO A 41 11.32 -8.12 15.36
C PRO A 41 11.47 -9.56 14.85
N SER A 42 10.59 -10.46 15.26
CA SER A 42 10.59 -11.86 14.79
C SER A 42 10.35 -11.96 13.27
N SER A 43 9.43 -11.17 12.73
CA SER A 43 9.16 -11.14 11.28
C SER A 43 10.34 -10.55 10.50
N ILE A 44 11.05 -9.57 11.06
CA ILE A 44 12.26 -9.00 10.47
C ILE A 44 13.36 -10.07 10.43
N MET A 45 13.63 -10.72 11.57
CA MET A 45 14.62 -11.78 11.67
C MET A 45 14.34 -12.92 10.69
N ASN A 46 13.10 -13.42 10.65
CA ASN A 46 12.69 -14.47 9.71
C ASN A 46 12.92 -14.06 8.26
N LYS A 47 12.65 -12.81 7.91
CA LYS A 47 12.88 -12.29 6.54
C LYS A 47 14.36 -12.21 6.21
N MET A 48 15.19 -11.77 7.16
CA MET A 48 16.65 -11.72 7.01
C MET A 48 17.22 -13.13 6.83
N GLN A 49 16.81 -14.09 7.67
CA GLN A 49 17.23 -15.50 7.58
C GLN A 49 16.86 -16.13 6.23
N LYS A 50 15.61 -15.93 5.76
CA LYS A 50 15.17 -16.40 4.44
C LYS A 50 15.99 -15.84 3.27
N ARG A 51 16.61 -14.67 3.47
CA ARG A 51 17.48 -14.01 2.46
C ARG A 51 18.96 -14.33 2.67
N GLY A 52 19.32 -15.15 3.67
CA GLY A 52 20.71 -15.47 4.00
C GLY A 52 21.52 -14.27 4.51
N LEU A 53 20.84 -13.27 5.12
CA LEU A 53 21.47 -12.05 5.60
C LEU A 53 21.92 -12.17 7.05
N PRO A 54 23.07 -11.56 7.44
CA PRO A 54 23.48 -11.43 8.83
C PRO A 54 22.41 -10.75 9.70
N LEU A 55 22.21 -11.25 10.93
CA LEU A 55 21.19 -10.73 11.86
C LEU A 55 21.74 -9.56 12.69
N ASP A 56 22.17 -8.51 12.02
CA ASP A 56 22.64 -7.28 12.64
C ASP A 56 21.82 -6.06 12.16
N PHE A 57 21.89 -4.98 12.92
CA PHE A 57 21.09 -3.78 12.66
C PHE A 57 21.48 -3.04 11.37
N PRO A 58 22.77 -2.84 11.04
CA PRO A 58 23.17 -2.22 9.78
C PRO A 58 22.68 -3.00 8.55
N THR A 59 22.84 -4.33 8.57
CA THR A 59 22.36 -5.20 7.48
C THR A 59 20.83 -5.13 7.34
N MET A 60 20.10 -5.13 8.46
CA MET A 60 18.66 -4.94 8.45
C MET A 60 18.26 -3.62 7.80
N GLN A 61 18.89 -2.49 8.20
CA GLN A 61 18.58 -1.17 7.65
C GLN A 61 18.85 -1.08 6.15
N ALA A 62 19.92 -1.71 5.69
CA ALA A 62 20.30 -1.70 4.27
C ALA A 62 19.40 -2.57 3.39
N ASN A 63 18.77 -3.63 3.93
CA ASN A 63 18.13 -4.66 3.12
C ASN A 63 16.63 -4.83 3.37
N ILE A 64 16.09 -4.36 4.50
CA ILE A 64 14.67 -4.52 4.87
C ILE A 64 13.98 -3.18 4.80
N MET A 65 13.39 -2.85 3.65
CA MET A 65 12.75 -1.57 3.39
C MET A 65 11.30 -1.49 3.90
N ASP A 66 10.70 -2.62 4.29
CA ASP A 66 9.32 -2.76 4.73
C ASP A 66 9.17 -2.98 6.25
N VAL A 67 10.09 -2.40 7.03
CA VAL A 67 9.99 -2.37 8.52
C VAL A 67 8.79 -1.53 8.94
N ALA A 68 8.61 -0.38 8.31
CA ALA A 68 7.43 0.46 8.42
C ALA A 68 6.57 0.31 7.16
N GLY A 69 5.28 0.16 7.31
CA GLY A 69 4.35 0.04 6.19
C GLY A 69 3.03 0.77 6.46
N VAL A 70 2.50 1.42 5.45
CA VAL A 70 1.16 2.02 5.45
C VAL A 70 0.35 1.38 4.33
N ARG A 71 -0.86 0.95 4.64
CA ARG A 71 -1.86 0.57 3.65
C ARG A 71 -2.88 1.69 3.57
N VAL A 72 -3.09 2.20 2.36
CA VAL A 72 -4.06 3.23 2.04
C VAL A 72 -5.13 2.60 1.17
N ILE A 73 -6.37 2.68 1.59
CA ILE A 73 -7.53 2.22 0.83
C ILE A 73 -8.19 3.43 0.21
N CYS A 74 -8.31 3.41 -1.10
CA CYS A 74 -8.92 4.46 -1.91
C CYS A 74 -10.29 4.02 -2.41
N SER A 75 -11.15 5.00 -2.69
CA SER A 75 -12.49 4.73 -3.23
C SER A 75 -12.42 4.21 -4.68
N PHE A 76 -11.55 4.80 -5.51
CA PHE A 76 -11.43 4.50 -6.94
C PHE A 76 -9.98 4.25 -7.35
N GLU A 77 -9.82 3.62 -8.51
CA GLU A 77 -8.49 3.31 -9.07
C GLU A 77 -7.73 4.60 -9.45
N GLU A 78 -8.42 5.60 -9.98
CA GLU A 78 -7.84 6.92 -10.26
C GLU A 78 -7.29 7.61 -9.01
N ASP A 79 -7.93 7.45 -7.85
CA ASP A 79 -7.45 8.01 -6.57
C ASP A 79 -6.14 7.38 -6.13
N VAL A 80 -5.96 6.07 -6.39
CA VAL A 80 -4.71 5.36 -6.10
C VAL A 80 -3.55 6.02 -6.85
N PHE A 81 -3.71 6.24 -8.16
CA PHE A 81 -2.68 6.86 -8.99
C PHE A 81 -2.48 8.34 -8.68
N PHE A 82 -3.56 9.06 -8.38
CA PHE A 82 -3.50 10.46 -7.94
C PHE A 82 -2.65 10.62 -6.68
N LEU A 83 -2.96 9.88 -5.62
CA LEU A 83 -2.20 9.94 -4.36
C LEU A 83 -0.73 9.52 -4.55
N ALA A 84 -0.49 8.48 -5.36
CA ALA A 84 0.86 8.06 -5.69
C ALA A 84 1.63 9.18 -6.40
N LYS A 85 0.98 9.91 -7.33
CA LYS A 85 1.58 11.06 -8.00
C LYS A 85 1.87 12.19 -7.03
N CYS A 86 0.92 12.56 -6.18
CA CYS A 86 1.12 13.61 -5.17
C CYS A 86 2.30 13.31 -4.24
N LEU A 87 2.47 12.05 -3.83
CA LEU A 87 3.62 11.64 -3.00
C LEU A 87 4.94 11.71 -3.79
N LYS A 88 4.94 11.32 -5.06
CA LYS A 88 6.13 11.38 -5.92
C LYS A 88 6.57 12.81 -6.24
N ASP A 89 5.63 13.74 -6.29
CA ASP A 89 5.89 15.15 -6.61
C ASP A 89 6.42 15.94 -5.39
N GLN A 90 6.41 15.37 -4.17
CA GLN A 90 6.99 16.01 -2.99
C GLN A 90 8.53 15.97 -3.04
N SER A 91 9.15 17.13 -2.97
CA SER A 91 10.61 17.31 -3.17
C SER A 91 11.49 16.61 -2.13
N ASP A 92 10.94 16.30 -0.95
CA ASP A 92 11.65 15.67 0.17
C ASP A 92 11.39 14.16 0.26
N ILE A 93 10.62 13.60 -0.66
CA ILE A 93 10.37 12.15 -0.79
C ILE A 93 11.27 11.56 -1.89
N GLU A 94 12.09 10.58 -1.51
CA GLU A 94 12.86 9.79 -2.46
C GLU A 94 12.10 8.48 -2.77
N ILE A 95 11.82 8.23 -4.05
CA ILE A 95 11.22 6.95 -4.49
C ILE A 95 12.33 5.92 -4.66
N ILE A 96 12.30 4.86 -3.84
CA ILE A 96 13.25 3.74 -3.93
C ILE A 96 12.76 2.72 -4.96
N THR A 97 11.49 2.32 -4.89
CA THR A 97 10.87 1.40 -5.86
C THR A 97 9.39 1.69 -6.03
N GLU A 98 8.91 1.47 -7.25
CA GLU A 98 7.49 1.45 -7.58
C GLU A 98 7.16 0.11 -8.24
N LYS A 99 6.07 -0.54 -7.78
CA LYS A 99 5.57 -1.81 -8.36
C LYS A 99 4.07 -1.67 -8.59
N ASP A 100 3.72 -1.55 -9.85
CA ASP A 100 2.34 -1.44 -10.28
C ASP A 100 1.77 -2.84 -10.58
N TYR A 101 1.09 -3.40 -9.58
CA TYR A 101 0.30 -4.63 -9.72
C TYR A 101 -1.17 -4.33 -10.06
N ILE A 102 -1.54 -3.07 -10.32
CA ILE A 102 -2.87 -2.72 -10.83
C ILE A 102 -2.88 -2.93 -12.33
N SER A 103 -1.96 -2.28 -13.04
CA SER A 103 -1.81 -2.43 -14.49
C SER A 103 -1.24 -3.81 -14.87
N HIS A 104 -0.40 -4.40 -14.00
CA HIS A 104 0.25 -5.70 -14.19
C HIS A 104 -0.01 -6.64 -13.01
N PRO A 105 -1.23 -7.22 -12.89
CA PRO A 105 -1.60 -8.09 -11.79
C PRO A 105 -0.68 -9.30 -11.65
N LYS A 106 -0.52 -9.79 -10.43
CA LYS A 106 0.18 -11.05 -10.20
C LYS A 106 -0.61 -12.23 -10.77
N PRO A 107 0.03 -13.38 -11.04
CA PRO A 107 -0.65 -14.56 -11.58
C PRO A 107 -1.87 -15.01 -10.79
N ASN A 108 -1.87 -14.83 -9.46
CA ASN A 108 -3.01 -15.14 -8.60
C ASN A 108 -4.14 -14.09 -8.61
N GLY A 109 -4.01 -13.02 -9.41
CA GLY A 109 -4.98 -11.93 -9.48
C GLY A 109 -4.76 -10.79 -8.47
N TYR A 110 -3.73 -10.85 -7.63
CA TYR A 110 -3.41 -9.77 -6.69
C TYR A 110 -3.14 -8.45 -7.40
N ARG A 111 -3.81 -7.38 -6.93
CA ARG A 111 -3.69 -6.01 -7.42
C ARG A 111 -3.37 -5.06 -6.26
N SER A 112 -2.45 -4.14 -6.46
CA SER A 112 -2.08 -3.05 -5.55
C SER A 112 -0.98 -2.21 -6.20
N LEU A 113 -0.91 -0.93 -5.93
CA LEU A 113 0.27 -0.12 -6.23
C LEU A 113 1.15 -0.08 -4.98
N HIS A 114 2.40 -0.50 -5.12
CA HIS A 114 3.38 -0.49 -4.04
C HIS A 114 4.44 0.57 -4.30
N LEU A 115 4.58 1.50 -3.38
CA LEU A 115 5.69 2.45 -3.34
C LEU A 115 6.58 2.12 -2.16
N THR A 116 7.88 2.02 -2.38
CA THR A 116 8.85 2.10 -1.30
C THR A 116 9.50 3.47 -1.40
N ILE A 117 9.30 4.27 -0.40
CA ILE A 117 9.81 5.64 -0.32
C ILE A 117 10.81 5.78 0.80
N ARG A 118 11.62 6.82 0.73
CA ARG A 118 12.42 7.29 1.86
C ARG A 118 12.02 8.72 2.16
N LEU A 119 11.63 9.00 3.40
CA LEU A 119 11.20 10.32 3.84
C LEU A 119 12.05 10.82 5.02
N PRO A 120 12.27 12.13 5.14
CA PRO A 120 13.02 12.72 6.23
C PRO A 120 12.21 12.65 7.53
N VAL A 121 12.88 12.33 8.62
CA VAL A 121 12.38 12.40 10.00
C VAL A 121 13.32 13.27 10.79
N PHE A 122 12.80 14.37 11.32
CA PHE A 122 13.55 15.35 12.09
C PHE A 122 13.52 15.01 13.57
N PHE A 123 14.70 14.78 14.15
CA PHE A 123 14.93 14.68 15.59
C PHE A 123 15.57 15.96 16.09
N ALA A 124 15.69 16.12 17.42
CA ALA A 124 16.23 17.35 18.00
C ALA A 124 17.61 17.74 17.47
N GLU A 125 18.48 16.76 17.19
CA GLU A 125 19.88 17.01 16.80
C GLU A 125 20.23 16.47 15.40
N LYS A 126 19.32 15.78 14.74
CA LYS A 126 19.60 15.15 13.44
C LYS A 126 18.37 14.90 12.60
N GLU A 127 18.56 14.91 11.31
CA GLU A 127 17.67 14.41 10.30
C GLU A 127 18.05 12.98 9.91
N ILE A 128 17.06 12.11 9.73
CA ILE A 128 17.28 10.74 9.27
C ILE A 128 16.26 10.44 8.19
N HIS A 129 16.72 9.90 7.06
CA HIS A 129 15.87 9.41 5.99
C HIS A 129 15.47 7.95 6.24
N VAL A 130 14.18 7.70 6.40
CA VAL A 130 13.65 6.39 6.82
C VAL A 130 12.84 5.76 5.70
N PRO A 131 13.12 4.49 5.33
CA PRO A 131 12.32 3.79 4.34
C PRO A 131 10.96 3.38 4.91
N VAL A 132 9.91 3.57 4.09
CA VAL A 132 8.53 3.15 4.37
C VAL A 132 7.92 2.52 3.11
N GLU A 133 7.25 1.38 3.25
CA GLU A 133 6.44 0.79 2.20
C GLU A 133 5.01 1.34 2.25
N ILE A 134 4.49 1.80 1.12
CA ILE A 134 3.11 2.24 0.97
C ILE A 134 2.41 1.26 0.02
N GLN A 135 1.28 0.72 0.45
CA GLN A 135 0.41 -0.12 -0.37
C GLN A 135 -0.89 0.64 -0.62
N LEU A 136 -1.09 1.10 -1.85
CA LEU A 136 -2.32 1.76 -2.26
C LEU A 136 -3.22 0.75 -2.99
N ARG A 137 -4.49 0.72 -2.61
CA ARG A 137 -5.50 -0.22 -3.11
C ARG A 137 -6.85 0.45 -3.19
N THR A 138 -7.73 -0.06 -4.04
CA THR A 138 -9.16 0.20 -3.90
C THR A 138 -9.77 -0.67 -2.80
N ILE A 139 -11.02 -0.37 -2.42
CA ILE A 139 -11.82 -1.20 -1.50
C ILE A 139 -11.90 -2.63 -2.01
N ALA A 140 -12.17 -2.84 -3.30
CA ALA A 140 -12.30 -4.17 -3.90
C ALA A 140 -10.95 -4.94 -3.91
N MET A 141 -9.84 -4.26 -4.16
CA MET A 141 -8.50 -4.86 -4.07
C MET A 141 -8.17 -5.30 -2.64
N ASP A 142 -8.49 -4.48 -1.63
CA ASP A 142 -8.20 -4.83 -0.24
C ASP A 142 -9.12 -5.93 0.28
N PHE A 143 -10.39 -5.93 -0.13
CA PHE A 143 -11.34 -7.01 0.16
C PHE A 143 -10.79 -8.36 -0.31
N TRP A 144 -10.46 -8.46 -1.60
CA TRP A 144 -9.91 -9.70 -2.15
C TRP A 144 -8.60 -10.12 -1.47
N ALA A 145 -7.64 -9.20 -1.33
CA ALA A 145 -6.33 -9.50 -0.76
C ALA A 145 -6.41 -9.95 0.72
N SER A 146 -7.36 -9.41 1.48
CA SER A 146 -7.58 -9.76 2.88
C SER A 146 -8.16 -11.17 3.03
N LEU A 147 -9.10 -11.54 2.16
CA LEU A 147 -9.72 -12.88 2.16
C LEU A 147 -8.74 -13.93 1.60
N GLU A 148 -8.04 -13.65 0.52
CA GLU A 148 -7.00 -14.54 -0.03
C GLU A 148 -5.95 -14.88 1.03
N HIS A 149 -5.45 -13.87 1.74
CA HIS A 149 -4.51 -14.08 2.84
C HIS A 149 -5.12 -14.96 3.94
N THR A 150 -6.39 -14.75 4.30
CA THR A 150 -7.07 -15.57 5.32
C THR A 150 -7.20 -17.02 4.88
N ILE A 151 -7.57 -17.28 3.62
CA ILE A 151 -7.73 -18.63 3.06
C ILE A 151 -6.37 -19.34 3.03
N ARG A 152 -5.31 -18.69 2.57
CA ARG A 152 -3.98 -19.29 2.46
C ARG A 152 -3.32 -19.58 3.80
N TYR A 153 -3.46 -18.69 4.79
CA TYR A 153 -2.66 -18.78 6.02
C TYR A 153 -3.38 -19.39 7.22
N LYS A 154 -4.73 -19.42 7.24
CA LYS A 154 -5.47 -19.94 8.41
C LYS A 154 -5.57 -21.44 8.52
N LYS A 155 -5.30 -22.22 7.47
CA LYS A 155 -5.58 -23.66 7.50
C LYS A 155 -4.37 -24.59 7.39
N ASN A 156 -3.15 -24.13 7.16
CA ASN A 156 -1.97 -25.00 6.89
C ASN A 156 -2.28 -26.18 5.93
N LEU A 157 -3.33 -26.05 5.14
CA LEU A 157 -3.76 -27.08 4.18
C LEU A 157 -3.12 -26.74 2.82
N PRO A 158 -2.70 -27.74 2.06
CA PRO A 158 -2.28 -27.53 0.69
C PRO A 158 -3.48 -26.95 -0.09
N ILE A 159 -3.28 -25.78 -0.69
CA ILE A 159 -4.29 -25.19 -1.57
C ILE A 159 -4.28 -26.02 -2.84
N ASN A 160 -5.44 -26.57 -3.20
CA ASN A 160 -5.62 -27.32 -4.43
C ASN A 160 -5.85 -26.35 -5.61
N THR A 161 -5.74 -26.86 -6.82
CA THR A 161 -5.91 -26.09 -8.07
C THR A 161 -7.31 -25.46 -8.17
N GLU A 162 -8.35 -26.11 -7.63
CA GLU A 162 -9.72 -25.62 -7.65
C GLU A 162 -9.84 -24.32 -6.83
N ILE A 163 -9.31 -24.30 -5.60
CA ILE A 163 -9.30 -23.08 -4.76
C ILE A 163 -8.49 -21.94 -5.42
N GLU A 164 -7.38 -22.27 -6.08
CA GLU A 164 -6.60 -21.26 -6.81
C GLU A 164 -7.37 -20.66 -7.99
N THR A 165 -8.12 -21.49 -8.71
CA THR A 165 -8.98 -21.05 -9.81
C THR A 165 -10.09 -20.14 -9.31
N GLU A 166 -10.84 -20.56 -8.29
CA GLU A 166 -11.91 -19.79 -7.68
C GLU A 166 -11.41 -18.44 -7.12
N LEU A 167 -10.23 -18.42 -6.46
CA LEU A 167 -9.62 -17.19 -5.99
C LEU A 167 -9.26 -16.25 -7.14
N LYS A 168 -8.80 -16.79 -8.27
CA LYS A 168 -8.50 -15.99 -9.46
C LYS A 168 -9.78 -15.42 -10.09
N GLU A 169 -10.85 -16.19 -10.19
CA GLU A 169 -12.16 -15.72 -10.67
C GLU A 169 -12.73 -14.61 -9.79
N CYS A 170 -12.59 -14.75 -8.46
CA CYS A 170 -12.97 -13.69 -7.51
C CYS A 170 -12.14 -12.41 -7.73
N ALA A 171 -10.84 -12.54 -8.06
CA ALA A 171 -9.99 -11.39 -8.37
C ALA A 171 -10.42 -10.68 -9.65
N ASP A 172 -10.79 -11.44 -10.67
CA ASP A 172 -11.27 -10.90 -11.95
C ASP A 172 -12.61 -10.19 -11.77
N SER A 173 -13.54 -10.77 -11.00
CA SER A 173 -14.81 -10.11 -10.62
C SER A 173 -14.58 -8.81 -9.83
N SER A 174 -13.63 -8.82 -8.88
CA SER A 174 -13.25 -7.63 -8.13
C SER A 174 -12.74 -6.51 -9.05
N ARG A 175 -11.99 -6.86 -10.08
CA ARG A 175 -11.51 -5.91 -11.08
C ARG A 175 -12.65 -5.31 -11.93
N GLU A 176 -13.61 -6.14 -12.31
CA GLU A 176 -14.79 -5.66 -13.04
C GLU A 176 -15.61 -4.67 -12.21
N TRP A 177 -15.74 -4.91 -10.89
CA TRP A 177 -16.44 -3.99 -10.00
C TRP A 177 -15.73 -2.65 -9.89
N ASP A 178 -14.41 -2.62 -9.72
CA ASP A 178 -13.63 -1.39 -9.73
C ASP A 178 -13.94 -0.57 -11.00
N GLY A 179 -13.83 -1.17 -12.18
CA GLY A 179 -14.08 -0.50 -13.45
C GLY A 179 -15.52 0.01 -13.61
N LYS A 180 -16.54 -0.76 -13.16
CA LYS A 180 -17.94 -0.34 -13.19
C LYS A 180 -18.20 0.85 -12.27
N MET A 181 -17.62 0.83 -11.05
CA MET A 181 -17.79 1.93 -10.10
C MET A 181 -17.11 3.21 -10.56
N GLU A 182 -15.93 3.10 -11.15
CA GLU A 182 -15.23 4.24 -11.77
C GLU A 182 -16.01 4.84 -12.96
N HIS A 183 -16.57 3.98 -13.81
CA HIS A 183 -17.45 4.43 -14.88
C HIS A 183 -18.67 5.20 -14.37
N LEU A 184 -19.31 4.73 -13.28
CA LEU A 184 -20.44 5.44 -12.65
C LEU A 184 -20.01 6.81 -12.10
N LEU A 185 -18.82 6.91 -11.50
CA LEU A 185 -18.27 8.19 -11.04
C LEU A 185 -18.15 9.18 -12.21
N HIS A 186 -17.60 8.74 -13.35
CA HIS A 186 -17.47 9.58 -14.53
C HIS A 186 -18.81 10.00 -15.12
N LEU A 187 -19.82 9.12 -15.11
CA LEU A 187 -21.17 9.48 -15.54
C LEU A 187 -21.79 10.57 -14.64
N LEU A 188 -21.59 10.49 -13.32
CA LEU A 188 -22.08 11.51 -12.39
C LEU A 188 -21.40 12.87 -12.61
N SER A 189 -20.12 12.90 -12.93
CA SER A 189 -19.39 14.14 -13.21
C SER A 189 -19.90 14.84 -14.47
N LEU A 190 -20.48 14.12 -15.44
CA LEU A 190 -21.08 14.67 -16.65
C LEU A 190 -22.50 15.25 -16.43
N ILE A 191 -23.18 14.87 -15.36
CA ILE A 191 -24.54 15.32 -15.04
C ILE A 191 -24.52 16.65 -14.25
N HIS A 192 -23.41 16.96 -13.60
CA HIS A 192 -23.26 18.13 -12.74
C HIS A 192 -22.59 19.33 -13.43
N ILE A 193 -22.51 19.30 -14.78
CA ILE A 193 -22.22 20.45 -15.65
C ILE A 193 -23.54 21.02 -16.13
#